data_05e9393ee514976ff509b8465ebdc378
#
_entry.id   05e9393ee514976ff509b8465ebdc378
#
_cell.length_a   1.000
_cell.length_b   1.000
_cell.length_c   1.000
_cell.angle_alpha   90.00
_cell.angle_beta   90.00
_cell.angle_gamma   90.00
#
_symmetry.space_group_name_H-M   'P 1'
#
loop_
_entity.id
_entity.type
_entity.pdbx_description
1 polymer ?
#
loop_
_entity_poly.entity_id
_entity_poly.type
_entity_poly.pdbx_seq_one_letter_code
_entity_poly.pdbx_strand_id
1 'polypeptide(L)'
;MYYIGIDLGSSSIKIALVETSTGKKVTVVQEPEEEMSMMAIKPGWAEQSPELWWELVCKGIKRILKDHKISPANISGLGIAYQMHGLVIVDTEGMPLRNSIIWCDSRAVEIGNRAYKEMGEEKCDTRLLNAPGNFTASKLAWVRENEPQVFDKVYKFMLPGDYIGYRLTGKIASTISGLSEGIFWDFVENRVSEEVLNHYGIPESMVPDTVDTFGNQGEVSKESAQQSGLLEGTPILYRSGDQPNNALSLNIFEPGEVAATGGTSGVVYAITDNLSVKESSRVNNFAH
;
A
#
# COMPACT_ATOMS: atom_id res chain seq x y z
N MET A 1 -14.47 -18.74 14.90
CA MET A 1 -13.87 -18.29 13.63
C MET A 1 -13.21 -16.95 13.84
N TYR A 2 -12.17 -16.63 13.07
CA TYR A 2 -11.37 -15.43 13.28
C TYR A 2 -11.01 -14.75 11.95
N TYR A 3 -10.77 -13.46 12.00
CA TYR A 3 -10.08 -12.70 10.96
C TYR A 3 -8.68 -12.32 11.43
N ILE A 4 -7.75 -12.21 10.49
CA ILE A 4 -6.42 -11.64 10.72
C ILE A 4 -6.34 -10.28 10.03
N GLY A 5 -5.98 -9.23 10.79
CA GLY A 5 -5.60 -7.93 10.25
C GLY A 5 -4.09 -7.77 10.28
N ILE A 6 -3.50 -7.36 9.16
CA ILE A 6 -2.07 -7.05 9.01
C ILE A 6 -1.95 -5.55 8.85
N ASP A 7 -1.15 -4.89 9.68
CA ASP A 7 -0.78 -3.48 9.56
C ASP A 7 0.72 -3.39 9.27
N LEU A 8 1.05 -3.15 8.01
CA LEU A 8 2.42 -2.99 7.53
C LEU A 8 2.88 -1.55 7.74
N GLY A 9 3.38 -1.24 8.94
CA GLY A 9 4.00 0.05 9.25
C GLY A 9 5.49 0.09 8.91
N SER A 10 6.09 1.27 8.92
CA SER A 10 7.53 1.45 8.68
C SER A 10 8.41 1.11 9.90
N SER A 11 7.89 1.27 11.11
CA SER A 11 8.62 0.91 12.34
C SER A 11 8.41 -0.54 12.76
N SER A 12 7.26 -1.11 12.44
CA SER A 12 6.90 -2.49 12.82
C SER A 12 5.68 -2.95 12.04
N ILE A 13 5.52 -4.26 11.96
CA ILE A 13 4.32 -4.92 11.43
C ILE A 13 3.50 -5.38 12.62
N LYS A 14 2.23 -4.99 12.65
CA LYS A 14 1.28 -5.46 13.66
C LYS A 14 0.31 -6.44 13.04
N ILE A 15 0.05 -7.53 13.75
CA ILE A 15 -0.90 -8.55 13.30
C ILE A 15 -1.92 -8.74 14.40
N ALA A 16 -3.17 -8.47 14.06
CA ALA A 16 -4.31 -8.57 14.96
C ALA A 16 -5.13 -9.83 14.68
N LEU A 17 -5.59 -10.49 15.72
CA LEU A 17 -6.59 -11.56 15.65
C LEU A 17 -7.92 -11.05 16.18
N VAL A 18 -8.98 -11.17 15.39
CA VAL A 18 -10.31 -10.69 15.72
C VAL A 18 -11.30 -11.85 15.65
N GLU A 19 -12.11 -12.00 16.69
CA GLU A 19 -13.17 -13.02 16.70
C GLU A 19 -14.37 -12.56 15.87
N THR A 20 -14.81 -13.40 14.91
CA THR A 20 -15.87 -13.02 13.95
C THR A 20 -17.24 -12.83 14.59
N SER A 21 -17.56 -13.60 15.64
CA SER A 21 -18.88 -13.57 16.30
C SER A 21 -19.11 -12.33 17.14
N THR A 22 -18.04 -11.73 17.66
CA THR A 22 -18.12 -10.59 18.58
C THR A 22 -17.51 -9.30 18.01
N GLY A 23 -16.72 -9.40 16.95
CA GLY A 23 -15.90 -8.32 16.44
C GLY A 23 -14.79 -7.86 17.39
N LYS A 24 -14.56 -8.59 18.49
CA LYS A 24 -13.58 -8.22 19.51
C LYS A 24 -12.18 -8.67 19.12
N LYS A 25 -11.23 -7.79 19.38
CA LYS A 25 -9.81 -8.09 19.29
C LYS A 25 -9.44 -9.14 20.35
N VAL A 26 -8.89 -10.26 19.92
CA VAL A 26 -8.35 -11.32 20.80
C VAL A 26 -6.93 -10.97 21.23
N THR A 27 -6.07 -10.60 20.26
CA THR A 27 -4.68 -10.23 20.51
C THR A 27 -4.13 -9.37 19.37
N VAL A 28 -3.01 -8.72 19.64
CA VAL A 28 -2.14 -8.11 18.61
C VAL A 28 -0.72 -8.50 18.94
N VAL A 29 0.02 -8.93 17.95
CA VAL A 29 1.47 -9.11 18.02
C VAL A 29 2.15 -8.07 17.16
N GLN A 30 3.36 -7.66 17.57
CA GLN A 30 4.21 -6.75 16.82
C GLN A 30 5.50 -7.49 16.46
N GLU A 31 5.93 -7.32 15.21
CA GLU A 31 7.20 -7.83 14.70
C GLU A 31 7.93 -6.74 13.90
N PRO A 32 9.22 -6.54 14.11
CA PRO A 32 10.01 -7.08 15.24
C PRO A 32 9.56 -6.44 16.57
N GLU A 33 10.03 -6.99 17.69
CA GLU A 33 9.78 -6.41 19.03
C GLU A 33 10.45 -5.05 19.18
N GLU A 34 11.63 -4.88 18.58
CA GLU A 34 12.31 -3.59 18.42
C GLU A 34 11.90 -2.91 17.10
N GLU A 35 12.32 -1.66 16.93
CA GLU A 35 11.98 -0.92 15.71
C GLU A 35 12.66 -1.55 14.47
N MET A 36 11.90 -1.68 13.40
CA MET A 36 12.38 -2.22 12.11
C MET A 36 13.41 -1.25 11.51
N SER A 37 14.53 -1.78 11.07
CA SER A 37 15.58 -0.97 10.47
C SER A 37 15.14 -0.31 9.17
N MET A 38 15.55 0.94 9.01
CA MET A 38 15.39 1.74 7.81
C MET A 38 16.77 2.07 7.23
N MET A 39 16.97 1.84 5.94
CA MET A 39 18.22 2.20 5.27
C MET A 39 18.15 3.62 4.76
N ALA A 40 19.01 4.49 5.30
CA ALA A 40 19.17 5.89 4.89
C ALA A 40 20.58 6.10 4.32
N ILE A 41 20.80 5.67 3.08
CA ILE A 41 22.14 5.72 2.43
C ILE A 41 22.59 7.18 2.17
N LYS A 42 21.62 8.07 1.96
CA LYS A 42 21.84 9.51 1.76
C LYS A 42 20.81 10.30 2.57
N PRO A 43 21.10 11.57 2.93
CA PRO A 43 20.07 12.43 3.54
C PRO A 43 18.80 12.48 2.70
N GLY A 44 17.65 12.32 3.33
CA GLY A 44 16.34 12.29 2.69
C GLY A 44 15.97 10.99 1.99
N TRP A 45 16.85 9.97 2.00
CA TRP A 45 16.53 8.65 1.48
C TRP A 45 16.06 7.73 2.60
N ALA A 46 15.08 6.90 2.27
CA ALA A 46 14.53 5.91 3.19
C ALA A 46 14.06 4.67 2.42
N GLU A 47 14.67 3.54 2.73
CA GLU A 47 14.39 2.27 2.08
C GLU A 47 14.19 1.14 3.09
N GLN A 48 13.36 0.17 2.73
CA GLN A 48 13.19 -1.07 3.48
C GLN A 48 13.13 -2.28 2.55
N SER A 49 13.55 -3.45 3.03
CA SER A 49 13.46 -4.70 2.28
C SER A 49 12.02 -5.22 2.25
N PRO A 50 11.40 -5.41 1.07
CA PRO A 50 10.10 -6.07 0.97
C PRO A 50 10.12 -7.53 1.45
N GLU A 51 11.25 -8.21 1.28
CA GLU A 51 11.41 -9.59 1.76
C GLU A 51 11.39 -9.66 3.28
N LEU A 52 12.03 -8.70 3.97
CA LEU A 52 11.96 -8.59 5.43
C LEU A 52 10.51 -8.40 5.90
N TRP A 53 9.73 -7.57 5.20
CA TRP A 53 8.30 -7.41 5.54
C TRP A 53 7.56 -8.73 5.48
N TRP A 54 7.79 -9.52 4.43
CA TRP A 54 7.16 -10.82 4.28
C TRP A 54 7.57 -11.81 5.38
N GLU A 55 8.85 -11.86 5.71
CA GLU A 55 9.36 -12.69 6.82
C GLU A 55 8.70 -12.35 8.15
N LEU A 56 8.58 -11.04 8.45
CA LEU A 56 7.96 -10.57 9.69
C LEU A 56 6.45 -10.83 9.72
N VAL A 57 5.75 -10.68 8.59
CA VAL A 57 4.34 -11.08 8.46
C VAL A 57 4.18 -12.57 8.77
N CYS A 58 4.97 -13.42 8.15
CA CYS A 58 4.93 -14.87 8.40
C CYS A 58 5.22 -15.21 9.87
N LYS A 59 6.23 -14.56 10.46
CA LYS A 59 6.60 -14.74 11.86
C LYS A 59 5.45 -14.39 12.80
N GLY A 60 4.83 -13.22 12.59
CA GLY A 60 3.73 -12.76 13.43
C GLY A 60 2.47 -13.62 13.30
N ILE A 61 2.12 -14.06 12.08
CA ILE A 61 1.00 -15.00 11.86
C ILE A 61 1.24 -16.32 12.61
N LYS A 62 2.42 -16.93 12.43
CA LYS A 62 2.78 -18.18 13.14
C LYS A 62 2.73 -18.02 14.65
N ARG A 63 3.22 -16.87 15.16
CA ARG A 63 3.19 -16.55 16.60
C ARG A 63 1.76 -16.53 17.11
N ILE A 64 0.84 -15.82 16.45
CA ILE A 64 -0.58 -15.75 16.83
C ILE A 64 -1.21 -17.15 16.85
N LEU A 65 -1.06 -17.90 15.78
CA LEU A 65 -1.66 -19.25 15.67
C LEU A 65 -1.16 -20.16 16.77
N LYS A 66 0.14 -20.14 17.07
CA LYS A 66 0.77 -20.96 18.10
C LYS A 66 0.35 -20.56 19.51
N ASP A 67 0.49 -19.28 19.87
CA ASP A 67 0.30 -18.79 21.24
C ASP A 67 -1.16 -18.91 21.70
N HIS A 68 -2.10 -18.72 20.76
CA HIS A 68 -3.53 -18.83 21.03
C HIS A 68 -4.12 -20.21 20.67
N LYS A 69 -3.28 -21.16 20.19
CA LYS A 69 -3.69 -22.51 19.79
C LYS A 69 -4.83 -22.51 18.76
N ILE A 70 -4.77 -21.55 17.81
CA ILE A 70 -5.75 -21.41 16.75
C ILE A 70 -5.40 -22.34 15.58
N SER A 71 -6.36 -23.17 15.19
CA SER A 71 -6.23 -23.94 13.95
C SER A 71 -6.28 -23.01 12.75
N PRO A 72 -5.39 -23.12 11.75
CA PRO A 72 -5.46 -22.35 10.52
C PRO A 72 -6.83 -22.43 9.82
N ALA A 73 -7.54 -23.56 9.96
CA ALA A 73 -8.90 -23.76 9.43
C ALA A 73 -9.95 -22.85 10.07
N ASN A 74 -9.64 -22.21 11.21
CA ASN A 74 -10.53 -21.28 11.88
C ASN A 74 -10.31 -19.82 11.43
N ILE A 75 -9.39 -19.55 10.51
CA ILE A 75 -9.18 -18.22 9.92
C ILE A 75 -10.10 -18.09 8.71
N SER A 76 -11.04 -17.14 8.80
CA SER A 76 -12.07 -16.89 7.77
C SER A 76 -11.60 -15.94 6.68
N GLY A 77 -10.53 -15.19 6.89
CA GLY A 77 -9.98 -14.26 5.94
C GLY A 77 -8.97 -13.29 6.55
N LEU A 78 -8.32 -12.52 5.67
CA LEU A 78 -7.32 -11.53 6.02
C LEU A 78 -7.68 -10.15 5.47
N GLY A 79 -7.26 -9.10 6.20
CA GLY A 79 -7.23 -7.72 5.73
C GLY A 79 -5.83 -7.15 5.88
N ILE A 80 -5.44 -6.23 4.99
CA ILE A 80 -4.12 -5.63 4.94
C ILE A 80 -4.27 -4.10 4.97
N ALA A 81 -3.73 -3.46 6.01
CA ALA A 81 -3.43 -2.04 6.03
C ALA A 81 -1.91 -1.86 5.84
N TYR A 82 -1.49 -0.75 5.24
CA TYR A 82 -0.07 -0.56 4.92
C TYR A 82 0.35 0.89 4.87
N GLN A 83 1.65 1.15 5.16
CA GLN A 83 2.29 2.45 4.95
C GLN A 83 2.11 2.89 3.49
N MET A 84 1.57 4.09 3.29
CA MET A 84 1.19 4.61 1.97
C MET A 84 2.40 5.01 1.12
N HIS A 85 2.16 5.23 -0.18
CA HIS A 85 3.09 5.87 -1.13
C HIS A 85 4.45 5.18 -1.35
N GLY A 86 4.65 3.99 -0.82
CA GLY A 86 5.86 3.21 -1.06
C GLY A 86 5.92 2.66 -2.49
N LEU A 87 7.12 2.37 -2.98
CA LEU A 87 7.35 1.73 -4.28
C LEU A 87 8.06 0.40 -4.09
N VAL A 88 7.43 -0.69 -4.48
CA VAL A 88 8.06 -2.00 -4.71
C VAL A 88 8.05 -2.28 -6.21
N ILE A 89 9.17 -2.72 -6.78
CA ILE A 89 9.27 -3.14 -8.17
C ILE A 89 9.82 -4.57 -8.24
N VAL A 90 9.23 -5.36 -9.11
CA VAL A 90 9.57 -6.78 -9.26
C VAL A 90 9.89 -7.14 -10.70
N ASP A 91 10.67 -8.20 -10.89
CA ASP A 91 10.93 -8.83 -12.17
C ASP A 91 9.82 -9.81 -12.59
N THR A 92 10.01 -10.50 -13.70
CA THR A 92 9.07 -11.50 -14.24
C THR A 92 8.88 -12.74 -13.36
N GLU A 93 9.80 -12.98 -12.43
CA GLU A 93 9.69 -14.04 -11.42
C GLU A 93 9.01 -13.56 -10.14
N GLY A 94 8.67 -12.26 -10.08
CA GLY A 94 8.05 -11.60 -8.94
C GLY A 94 9.03 -11.28 -7.81
N MET A 95 10.33 -11.33 -8.09
CA MET A 95 11.37 -11.00 -7.11
C MET A 95 11.61 -9.49 -7.05
N PRO A 96 11.72 -8.90 -5.85
CA PRO A 96 12.05 -7.49 -5.71
C PRO A 96 13.40 -7.16 -6.35
N LEU A 97 13.41 -6.17 -7.25
CA LEU A 97 14.61 -5.72 -7.95
C LEU A 97 15.52 -4.85 -7.08
N ARG A 98 14.95 -4.30 -6.02
CA ARG A 98 15.63 -3.45 -5.04
C ARG A 98 14.81 -3.33 -3.75
N ASN A 99 15.38 -2.68 -2.72
CA ASN A 99 14.61 -2.25 -1.57
C ASN A 99 13.50 -1.28 -1.97
N SER A 100 12.38 -1.33 -1.27
CA SER A 100 11.28 -0.40 -1.44
C SER A 100 11.71 1.01 -1.04
N ILE A 101 11.39 1.99 -1.89
CA ILE A 101 11.46 3.41 -1.53
C ILE A 101 10.20 3.72 -0.74
N ILE A 102 10.31 3.98 0.56
CA ILE A 102 9.16 4.12 1.44
C ILE A 102 8.63 5.57 1.52
N TRP A 103 7.53 5.78 2.25
CA TRP A 103 6.77 7.03 2.28
C TRP A 103 7.57 8.28 2.67
N CYS A 104 8.48 8.17 3.63
CA CYS A 104 9.29 9.28 4.15
C CYS A 104 10.54 9.60 3.32
N ASP A 105 10.80 8.85 2.24
CA ASP A 105 11.86 9.14 1.28
C ASP A 105 11.52 10.37 0.44
N SER A 106 12.44 11.29 0.27
CA SER A 106 12.22 12.56 -0.44
C SER A 106 12.92 12.66 -1.79
N ARG A 107 13.57 11.58 -2.28
CA ARG A 107 14.36 11.62 -3.53
C ARG A 107 13.58 11.97 -4.78
N ALA A 108 12.27 11.67 -4.81
CA ALA A 108 11.41 11.89 -5.96
C ALA A 108 10.66 13.24 -5.94
N VAL A 109 10.83 14.06 -4.89
CA VAL A 109 10.12 15.34 -4.73
C VAL A 109 10.31 16.26 -5.93
N GLU A 110 11.55 16.46 -6.39
CA GLU A 110 11.86 17.32 -7.53
C GLU A 110 11.25 16.81 -8.83
N ILE A 111 11.17 15.49 -9.01
CA ILE A 111 10.53 14.86 -10.18
C ILE A 111 9.02 15.15 -10.16
N GLY A 112 8.39 14.96 -9.00
CA GLY A 112 6.97 15.28 -8.85
C GLY A 112 6.65 16.77 -9.04
N ASN A 113 7.49 17.66 -8.51
CA ASN A 113 7.34 19.11 -8.69
C ASN A 113 7.50 19.52 -10.17
N ARG A 114 8.43 18.91 -10.88
CA ARG A 114 8.62 19.11 -12.32
C ARG A 114 7.39 18.62 -13.08
N ALA A 115 6.91 17.42 -12.80
CA ALA A 115 5.74 16.85 -13.43
C ALA A 115 4.48 17.68 -13.23
N TYR A 116 4.26 18.24 -12.04
CA TYR A 116 3.13 19.12 -11.74
C TYR A 116 3.08 20.34 -12.66
N LYS A 117 4.24 20.95 -12.93
CA LYS A 117 4.37 22.10 -13.85
C LYS A 117 4.21 21.68 -15.31
N GLU A 118 4.85 20.59 -15.72
CA GLU A 118 4.90 20.15 -17.11
C GLU A 118 3.57 19.54 -17.60
N MET A 119 2.86 18.78 -16.76
CA MET A 119 1.51 18.29 -17.07
C MET A 119 0.43 19.38 -16.95
N GLY A 120 0.71 20.44 -16.18
CA GLY A 120 -0.21 21.53 -15.87
C GLY A 120 -0.93 21.35 -14.54
N GLU A 121 -0.80 22.35 -13.67
CA GLU A 121 -1.33 22.33 -12.30
C GLU A 121 -2.85 22.04 -12.28
N GLU A 122 -3.64 22.83 -13.04
CA GLU A 122 -5.09 22.67 -13.12
C GLU A 122 -5.51 21.25 -13.55
N LYS A 123 -4.75 20.64 -14.42
CA LYS A 123 -5.02 19.31 -14.93
C LYS A 123 -4.72 18.22 -13.89
N CYS A 124 -3.61 18.36 -13.16
CA CYS A 124 -3.31 17.49 -12.03
C CYS A 124 -4.38 17.62 -10.94
N ASP A 125 -4.78 18.85 -10.62
CA ASP A 125 -5.78 19.12 -9.59
C ASP A 125 -7.17 18.57 -9.93
N THR A 126 -7.54 18.57 -11.21
CA THR A 126 -8.86 18.08 -11.63
C THR A 126 -8.90 16.59 -11.92
N ARG A 127 -7.82 16.01 -12.44
CA ARG A 127 -7.79 14.60 -12.86
C ARG A 127 -7.15 13.66 -11.84
N LEU A 128 -6.07 14.10 -11.20
CA LEU A 128 -5.34 13.30 -10.20
C LEU A 128 -5.72 13.70 -8.78
N LEU A 129 -6.41 14.83 -8.59
CA LEU A 129 -6.77 15.46 -7.31
C LEU A 129 -5.55 15.75 -6.40
N ASN A 130 -4.35 15.71 -6.96
CA ASN A 130 -3.10 15.92 -6.23
C ASN A 130 -2.02 16.52 -7.16
N ALA A 131 -1.09 17.23 -6.56
CA ALA A 131 0.22 17.41 -7.16
C ALA A 131 0.99 16.08 -7.11
N PRO A 132 1.73 15.68 -8.18
CA PRO A 132 2.44 14.39 -8.21
C PRO A 132 3.48 14.17 -7.11
N GLY A 133 4.04 15.22 -6.53
CA GLY A 133 4.83 15.23 -5.29
C GLY A 133 5.79 14.05 -5.13
N ASN A 134 5.78 13.47 -3.93
CA ASN A 134 6.65 12.36 -3.56
C ASN A 134 5.89 11.01 -3.51
N PHE A 135 5.02 10.77 -4.48
CA PHE A 135 4.20 9.57 -4.54
C PHE A 135 4.86 8.45 -5.36
N THR A 136 4.22 7.29 -5.41
CA THR A 136 4.73 6.07 -6.03
C THR A 136 5.12 6.27 -7.51
N ALA A 137 4.31 7.00 -8.28
CA ALA A 137 4.59 7.29 -9.69
C ALA A 137 5.90 8.09 -9.86
N SER A 138 6.10 9.13 -9.04
CA SER A 138 7.33 9.93 -9.07
C SER A 138 8.56 9.13 -8.61
N LYS A 139 8.39 8.20 -7.65
CA LYS A 139 9.46 7.28 -7.24
C LYS A 139 9.84 6.30 -8.35
N LEU A 140 8.86 5.79 -9.10
CA LEU A 140 9.12 4.93 -10.25
C LEU A 140 9.83 5.70 -11.39
N ALA A 141 9.42 6.96 -11.63
CA ALA A 141 10.11 7.84 -12.56
C ALA A 141 11.55 8.13 -12.10
N TRP A 142 11.78 8.29 -10.79
CA TRP A 142 13.12 8.43 -10.24
C TRP A 142 13.99 7.19 -10.55
N VAL A 143 13.45 6.00 -10.38
CA VAL A 143 14.17 4.75 -10.74
C VAL A 143 14.52 4.74 -12.22
N ARG A 144 13.58 5.13 -13.08
CA ARG A 144 13.82 5.23 -14.53
C ARG A 144 14.97 6.18 -14.87
N GLU A 145 15.01 7.36 -14.24
CA GLU A 145 16.03 8.39 -14.52
C GLU A 145 17.40 8.04 -13.91
N ASN A 146 17.44 7.41 -12.74
CA ASN A 146 18.67 7.24 -11.97
C ASN A 146 19.19 5.80 -11.92
N GLU A 147 18.34 4.82 -12.17
CA GLU A 147 18.66 3.39 -12.15
C GLU A 147 18.08 2.68 -13.40
N PRO A 148 18.41 3.15 -14.62
CA PRO A 148 17.79 2.64 -15.85
C PRO A 148 17.99 1.13 -16.03
N GLN A 149 19.12 0.57 -15.60
CA GLN A 149 19.37 -0.87 -15.67
C GLN A 149 18.46 -1.70 -14.74
N VAL A 150 17.95 -1.09 -13.67
CA VAL A 150 16.94 -1.68 -12.78
C VAL A 150 15.56 -1.53 -13.42
N PHE A 151 15.26 -0.32 -13.93
CA PHE A 151 13.99 -0.02 -14.58
C PHE A 151 13.70 -0.94 -15.77
N ASP A 152 14.70 -1.23 -16.60
CA ASP A 152 14.59 -2.13 -17.78
C ASP A 152 14.17 -3.57 -17.43
N LYS A 153 14.32 -3.96 -16.15
CA LYS A 153 13.93 -5.29 -15.65
C LYS A 153 12.57 -5.29 -14.96
N VAL A 154 11.95 -4.12 -14.78
CA VAL A 154 10.66 -4.03 -14.07
C VAL A 154 9.57 -4.72 -14.89
N TYR A 155 9.00 -5.75 -14.30
CA TYR A 155 7.79 -6.39 -14.81
C TYR A 155 6.55 -5.67 -14.32
N LYS A 156 6.45 -5.45 -13.00
CA LYS A 156 5.32 -4.76 -12.35
C LYS A 156 5.83 -3.88 -11.20
N PHE A 157 5.12 -2.77 -10.96
CA PHE A 157 5.23 -2.04 -9.71
C PHE A 157 4.10 -2.41 -8.74
N MET A 158 4.31 -2.20 -7.47
CA MET A 158 3.34 -2.46 -6.40
C MET A 158 3.51 -1.42 -5.28
N LEU A 159 2.44 -1.15 -4.55
CA LEU A 159 2.53 -0.50 -3.26
C LEU A 159 2.92 -1.53 -2.18
N PRO A 160 3.32 -1.11 -0.98
CA PRO A 160 3.75 -2.07 0.06
C PRO A 160 2.70 -3.13 0.41
N GLY A 161 1.42 -2.74 0.49
CA GLY A 161 0.33 -3.68 0.74
C GLY A 161 0.04 -4.61 -0.43
N ASP A 162 0.26 -4.13 -1.68
CA ASP A 162 0.11 -4.97 -2.87
C ASP A 162 1.15 -6.09 -2.87
N TYR A 163 2.39 -5.77 -2.45
CA TYR A 163 3.44 -6.77 -2.33
C TYR A 163 3.09 -7.85 -1.30
N ILE A 164 2.55 -7.50 -0.14
CA ILE A 164 2.09 -8.50 0.85
C ILE A 164 0.92 -9.31 0.28
N GLY A 165 -0.04 -8.68 -0.41
CA GLY A 165 -1.12 -9.36 -1.12
C GLY A 165 -0.59 -10.35 -2.16
N TYR A 166 0.38 -9.93 -2.96
CA TYR A 166 1.08 -10.79 -3.93
C TYR A 166 1.76 -11.97 -3.24
N ARG A 167 2.53 -11.74 -2.19
CA ARG A 167 3.22 -12.81 -1.45
C ARG A 167 2.24 -13.82 -0.85
N LEU A 168 1.05 -13.39 -0.43
CA LEU A 168 0.00 -14.27 0.08
C LEU A 168 -0.67 -15.07 -1.04
N THR A 169 -0.92 -14.49 -2.20
CA THR A 169 -1.81 -15.08 -3.22
C THR A 169 -1.11 -15.56 -4.48
N GLY A 170 0.11 -15.08 -4.76
CA GLY A 170 0.79 -15.23 -6.04
C GLY A 170 0.24 -14.32 -7.16
N LYS A 171 -0.74 -13.45 -6.88
CA LYS A 171 -1.35 -12.56 -7.87
C LYS A 171 -0.90 -11.11 -7.66
N ILE A 172 -0.37 -10.49 -8.72
CA ILE A 172 0.02 -9.08 -8.69
C ILE A 172 -1.20 -8.23 -9.04
N ALA A 173 -1.76 -7.55 -8.04
CA ALA A 173 -2.91 -6.68 -8.21
C ALA A 173 -2.83 -5.48 -7.25
N SER A 174 -3.48 -4.37 -7.61
CA SER A 174 -3.68 -3.19 -6.77
C SER A 174 -5.16 -2.85 -6.66
N THR A 175 -5.51 -1.95 -5.75
CA THR A 175 -6.87 -1.40 -5.64
C THR A 175 -6.93 -0.02 -6.28
N ILE A 176 -8.16 0.46 -6.60
CA ILE A 176 -8.34 1.85 -7.05
C ILE A 176 -7.80 2.82 -6.00
N SER A 177 -8.08 2.56 -4.71
CA SER A 177 -7.51 3.33 -3.60
C SER A 177 -5.98 3.36 -3.66
N GLY A 178 -5.32 2.22 -3.85
CA GLY A 178 -3.87 2.12 -4.00
C GLY A 178 -3.34 2.84 -5.24
N LEU A 179 -3.96 2.68 -6.40
CA LEU A 179 -3.56 3.39 -7.62
C LEU A 179 -3.74 4.91 -7.48
N SER A 180 -4.79 5.36 -6.77
CA SER A 180 -5.02 6.78 -6.53
C SER A 180 -3.97 7.39 -5.60
N GLU A 181 -3.62 6.71 -4.51
CA GLU A 181 -2.55 7.16 -3.61
C GLU A 181 -1.16 7.13 -4.24
N GLY A 182 -0.97 6.27 -5.24
CA GLY A 182 0.24 6.20 -6.05
C GLY A 182 0.32 7.25 -7.16
N ILE A 183 -0.76 8.04 -7.37
CA ILE A 183 -0.92 9.01 -8.46
C ILE A 183 -0.95 8.34 -9.83
N PHE A 184 -1.58 7.18 -9.93
CA PHE A 184 -1.80 6.47 -11.18
C PHE A 184 -3.25 6.50 -11.65
N TRP A 185 -4.19 7.09 -10.89
CA TRP A 185 -5.61 7.06 -11.18
C TRP A 185 -6.11 8.41 -11.71
N ASP A 186 -6.87 8.38 -12.81
CA ASP A 186 -7.59 9.52 -13.35
C ASP A 186 -9.05 9.46 -12.87
N PHE A 187 -9.43 10.37 -11.99
CA PHE A 187 -10.76 10.42 -11.39
C PHE A 187 -11.86 10.87 -12.35
N VAL A 188 -11.51 11.56 -13.45
CA VAL A 188 -12.47 11.99 -14.48
C VAL A 188 -12.78 10.84 -15.42
N GLU A 189 -11.74 10.15 -15.92
CA GLU A 189 -11.89 9.01 -16.82
C GLU A 189 -12.20 7.70 -16.10
N ASN A 190 -12.07 7.68 -14.77
CA ASN A 190 -12.24 6.51 -13.90
C ASN A 190 -11.40 5.29 -14.36
N ARG A 191 -10.13 5.54 -14.64
CA ARG A 191 -9.15 4.55 -15.12
C ARG A 191 -7.73 4.94 -14.77
N VAL A 192 -6.78 4.06 -15.05
CA VAL A 192 -5.35 4.39 -14.98
C VAL A 192 -5.04 5.60 -15.85
N SER A 193 -4.32 6.56 -15.30
CA SER A 193 -3.97 7.81 -15.98
C SER A 193 -2.94 7.58 -17.07
N GLU A 194 -3.38 7.54 -18.32
CA GLU A 194 -2.48 7.49 -19.48
C GLU A 194 -1.51 8.68 -19.52
N GLU A 195 -1.95 9.83 -19.02
CA GLU A 195 -1.12 11.02 -18.98
C GLU A 195 0.06 10.88 -18.03
N VAL A 196 -0.16 10.35 -16.82
CA VAL A 196 0.92 10.07 -15.86
C VAL A 196 1.89 9.03 -16.44
N LEU A 197 1.35 7.95 -17.04
CA LEU A 197 2.17 6.92 -17.66
C LEU A 197 3.04 7.49 -18.79
N ASN A 198 2.44 8.28 -19.69
CA ASN A 198 3.14 8.89 -20.81
C ASN A 198 4.17 9.92 -20.37
N HIS A 199 3.81 10.80 -19.41
CA HIS A 199 4.70 11.83 -18.88
C HIS A 199 5.95 11.21 -18.25
N TYR A 200 5.80 10.19 -17.43
CA TYR A 200 6.91 9.50 -16.79
C TYR A 200 7.56 8.42 -17.66
N GLY A 201 7.00 8.13 -18.85
CA GLY A 201 7.47 7.06 -19.72
C GLY A 201 7.40 5.67 -19.07
N ILE A 202 6.32 5.43 -18.33
CA ILE A 202 6.03 4.15 -17.67
C ILE A 202 5.15 3.33 -18.63
N PRO A 203 5.59 2.15 -19.08
CA PRO A 203 4.76 1.26 -19.89
C PRO A 203 3.50 0.84 -19.13
N GLU A 204 2.35 0.82 -19.81
CA GLU A 204 1.08 0.35 -19.24
C GLU A 204 1.18 -1.11 -18.74
N SER A 205 2.02 -1.91 -19.40
CA SER A 205 2.29 -3.29 -19.00
C SER A 205 2.89 -3.43 -17.60
N MET A 206 3.48 -2.37 -17.02
CA MET A 206 4.00 -2.37 -15.65
C MET A 206 2.90 -2.15 -14.61
N VAL A 207 1.72 -1.69 -15.01
CA VAL A 207 0.60 -1.45 -14.08
C VAL A 207 0.03 -2.80 -13.61
N PRO A 208 -0.18 -3.01 -12.29
CA PRO A 208 -0.83 -4.21 -11.77
C PRO A 208 -2.30 -4.29 -12.22
N ASP A 209 -2.87 -5.49 -12.20
CA ASP A 209 -4.30 -5.68 -12.39
C ASP A 209 -5.08 -4.98 -11.25
N THR A 210 -6.32 -4.56 -11.51
CA THR A 210 -7.14 -3.87 -10.51
C THR A 210 -8.12 -4.84 -9.85
N VAL A 211 -8.23 -4.75 -8.53
CA VAL A 211 -9.21 -5.48 -7.70
C VAL A 211 -9.95 -4.51 -6.79
N ASP A 212 -11.14 -4.89 -6.35
CA ASP A 212 -11.93 -4.10 -5.40
C ASP A 212 -11.22 -3.97 -4.05
N THR A 213 -11.40 -2.82 -3.38
CA THR A 213 -10.86 -2.58 -2.02
C THR A 213 -11.45 -3.56 -1.01
N PHE A 214 -12.74 -3.87 -1.14
CA PHE A 214 -13.46 -4.86 -0.34
C PHE A 214 -13.91 -6.02 -1.23
N GLY A 215 -13.72 -7.25 -0.78
CA GLY A 215 -14.10 -8.45 -1.52
C GLY A 215 -12.94 -9.43 -1.65
N ASN A 216 -13.15 -10.53 -2.36
CA ASN A 216 -12.11 -11.54 -2.55
C ASN A 216 -11.05 -11.04 -3.55
N GLN A 217 -9.90 -10.64 -3.03
CA GLN A 217 -8.74 -10.17 -3.81
C GLN A 217 -7.78 -11.32 -4.21
N GLY A 218 -8.11 -12.53 -3.84
CA GLY A 218 -7.33 -13.75 -4.03
C GLY A 218 -7.27 -14.56 -2.75
N GLU A 219 -6.68 -15.73 -2.85
CA GLU A 219 -6.61 -16.71 -1.77
C GLU A 219 -5.16 -17.08 -1.46
N VAL A 220 -4.89 -17.42 -0.21
CA VAL A 220 -3.57 -17.90 0.23
C VAL A 220 -3.14 -19.08 -0.63
N SER A 221 -2.01 -18.91 -1.32
CA SER A 221 -1.43 -19.94 -2.17
C SER A 221 -0.83 -21.08 -1.33
N LYS A 222 -0.60 -22.24 -1.96
CA LYS A 222 0.06 -23.38 -1.31
C LYS A 222 1.44 -23.02 -0.75
N GLU A 223 2.22 -22.24 -1.51
CA GLU A 223 3.54 -21.79 -1.07
C GLU A 223 3.44 -20.86 0.14
N SER A 224 2.56 -19.89 0.08
CA SER A 224 2.33 -18.96 1.17
C SER A 224 1.79 -19.66 2.42
N ALA A 225 0.91 -20.65 2.27
CA ALA A 225 0.42 -21.48 3.37
C ALA A 225 1.57 -22.16 4.13
N GLN A 226 2.55 -22.72 3.41
CA GLN A 226 3.74 -23.33 4.01
C GLN A 226 4.62 -22.32 4.75
N GLN A 227 4.75 -21.09 4.18
CA GLN A 227 5.58 -20.05 4.77
C GLN A 227 4.91 -19.35 5.95
N SER A 228 3.62 -19.09 5.90
CA SER A 228 2.88 -18.33 6.92
C SER A 228 2.22 -19.19 8.00
N GLY A 229 1.97 -20.46 7.72
CA GLY A 229 1.20 -21.35 8.59
C GLY A 229 -0.32 -21.19 8.44
N LEU A 230 -0.80 -20.38 7.49
CA LEU A 230 -2.22 -20.28 7.14
C LEU A 230 -2.69 -21.52 6.37
N LEU A 231 -4.00 -21.65 6.22
CA LEU A 231 -4.57 -22.66 5.33
C LEU A 231 -4.60 -22.15 3.90
N GLU A 232 -4.17 -22.97 2.94
CA GLU A 232 -4.37 -22.72 1.51
C GLU A 232 -5.86 -22.46 1.23
N GLY A 233 -6.15 -21.47 0.40
CA GLY A 233 -7.52 -21.06 0.09
C GLY A 233 -8.12 -20.04 1.07
N THR A 234 -7.41 -19.60 2.12
CA THR A 234 -7.90 -18.52 2.99
C THR A 234 -7.96 -17.20 2.20
N PRO A 235 -9.12 -16.50 2.10
CA PRO A 235 -9.26 -15.32 1.26
C PRO A 235 -8.63 -14.07 1.86
N ILE A 236 -8.11 -13.20 0.98
CA ILE A 236 -7.77 -11.81 1.29
C ILE A 236 -8.99 -10.96 0.93
N LEU A 237 -9.57 -10.26 1.92
CA LEU A 237 -10.87 -9.61 1.80
C LEU A 237 -10.82 -8.08 1.79
N TYR A 238 -9.66 -7.52 2.12
CA TYR A 238 -9.49 -6.08 2.24
C TYR A 238 -8.04 -5.67 2.10
N ARG A 239 -7.80 -4.55 1.41
CA ARG A 239 -6.47 -3.91 1.36
C ARG A 239 -6.62 -2.41 1.13
N SER A 240 -5.96 -1.60 1.98
CA SER A 240 -5.94 -0.15 1.86
C SER A 240 -4.74 0.45 2.58
N GLY A 241 -4.38 1.68 2.24
CA GLY A 241 -3.41 2.48 2.99
C GLY A 241 -3.82 2.67 4.45
N ASP A 242 -2.87 3.00 5.31
CA ASP A 242 -3.08 3.17 6.76
C ASP A 242 -4.06 4.31 7.09
N GLN A 243 -4.05 5.42 6.35
CA GLN A 243 -4.92 6.56 6.63
C GLN A 243 -6.40 6.27 6.32
N PRO A 244 -6.78 5.77 5.11
CA PRO A 244 -8.15 5.32 4.88
C PRO A 244 -8.57 4.18 5.84
N ASN A 245 -7.66 3.25 6.17
CA ASN A 245 -7.96 2.21 7.15
C ASN A 245 -8.24 2.78 8.56
N ASN A 246 -7.53 3.81 8.98
CA ASN A 246 -7.79 4.48 10.25
C ASN A 246 -9.18 5.15 10.26
N ALA A 247 -9.57 5.83 9.20
CA ALA A 247 -10.90 6.40 9.06
C ALA A 247 -12.00 5.32 9.12
N LEU A 248 -11.81 4.23 8.36
CA LEU A 248 -12.69 3.06 8.39
C LEU A 248 -12.84 2.49 9.81
N SER A 249 -11.73 2.38 10.57
CA SER A 249 -11.75 1.86 11.94
C SER A 249 -12.55 2.73 12.92
N LEU A 250 -12.74 4.00 12.59
CA LEU A 250 -13.57 4.96 13.33
C LEU A 250 -15.01 5.05 12.81
N ASN A 251 -15.38 4.16 11.89
CA ASN A 251 -16.70 4.12 11.25
C ASN A 251 -17.01 5.39 10.44
N ILE A 252 -16.00 5.92 9.74
CA ILE A 252 -16.10 7.09 8.87
C ILE A 252 -16.25 6.58 7.43
N PHE A 253 -17.46 6.77 6.83
CA PHE A 253 -17.82 6.25 5.53
C PHE A 253 -18.49 7.27 4.60
N GLU A 254 -19.17 8.25 5.19
CA GLU A 254 -20.05 9.12 4.43
C GLU A 254 -19.43 10.49 4.17
N PRO A 255 -19.72 11.13 3.03
CA PRO A 255 -19.30 12.49 2.76
C PRO A 255 -19.70 13.46 3.90
N GLY A 256 -18.73 14.28 4.34
CA GLY A 256 -18.88 15.20 5.45
C GLY A 256 -18.40 14.66 6.81
N GLU A 257 -18.13 13.37 6.91
CA GLU A 257 -17.55 12.78 8.11
C GLU A 257 -16.03 13.02 8.15
N VAL A 258 -15.50 13.15 9.38
CA VAL A 258 -14.10 13.49 9.61
C VAL A 258 -13.51 12.59 10.70
N ALA A 259 -12.36 12.01 10.43
CA ALA A 259 -11.50 11.35 11.42
C ALA A 259 -10.29 12.23 11.70
N ALA A 260 -9.90 12.31 12.96
CA ALA A 260 -8.67 12.99 13.37
C ALA A 260 -7.86 12.11 14.29
N THR A 261 -6.57 11.98 14.00
CA THR A 261 -5.60 11.33 14.87
C THR A 261 -4.61 12.36 15.37
N GLY A 262 -4.28 12.29 16.66
CA GLY A 262 -3.34 13.20 17.32
C GLY A 262 -2.30 12.43 18.11
N GLY A 263 -1.04 12.83 17.95
CA GLY A 263 0.11 12.28 18.64
C GLY A 263 1.28 13.25 18.49
N THR A 264 2.48 12.77 18.26
CA THR A 264 3.64 13.60 17.89
C THR A 264 3.40 14.34 16.55
N SER A 265 2.66 13.71 15.64
CA SER A 265 2.08 14.32 14.46
C SER A 265 0.56 14.09 14.45
N GLY A 266 -0.17 14.83 13.63
CA GLY A 266 -1.62 14.70 13.50
C GLY A 266 -2.02 14.57 12.04
N VAL A 267 -3.10 13.80 11.81
CA VAL A 267 -3.75 13.67 10.51
C VAL A 267 -5.22 14.00 10.69
N VAL A 268 -5.76 14.82 9.80
CA VAL A 268 -7.20 15.03 9.65
C VAL A 268 -7.60 14.40 8.32
N TYR A 269 -8.49 13.43 8.37
CA TYR A 269 -9.02 12.72 7.22
C TYR A 269 -10.51 13.04 7.08
N ALA A 270 -10.91 13.55 5.94
CA ALA A 270 -12.32 13.89 5.67
C ALA A 270 -12.78 13.16 4.40
N ILE A 271 -14.01 12.68 4.40
CA ILE A 271 -14.65 12.10 3.23
C ILE A 271 -15.45 13.17 2.50
N THR A 272 -15.31 13.21 1.18
CA THR A 272 -16.04 14.12 0.30
C THR A 272 -16.42 13.43 -1.00
N ASP A 273 -17.57 13.76 -1.55
CA ASP A 273 -18.02 13.39 -2.91
C ASP A 273 -17.64 14.44 -3.95
N ASN A 274 -17.01 15.53 -3.51
CA ASN A 274 -16.60 16.64 -4.37
C ASN A 274 -15.18 16.42 -4.90
N LEU A 275 -15.06 16.24 -6.22
CA LEU A 275 -13.79 16.11 -6.91
C LEU A 275 -13.06 17.45 -7.16
N SER A 276 -13.56 18.57 -6.58
CA SER A 276 -12.90 19.87 -6.70
C SER A 276 -11.87 20.07 -5.59
N VAL A 277 -10.61 20.10 -5.95
CA VAL A 277 -9.48 20.37 -5.06
C VAL A 277 -8.99 21.79 -5.24
N LYS A 278 -8.98 22.59 -4.17
CA LYS A 278 -8.47 23.97 -4.20
C LYS A 278 -7.05 24.11 -3.64
N GLU A 279 -6.58 23.11 -2.93
CA GLU A 279 -5.31 23.15 -2.16
C GLU A 279 -4.50 21.85 -2.35
N SER A 280 -4.41 21.39 -3.60
CA SER A 280 -3.74 20.12 -3.96
C SER A 280 -2.26 20.03 -3.54
N SER A 281 -1.61 21.18 -3.33
CA SER A 281 -0.23 21.24 -2.82
C SER A 281 -0.14 21.14 -1.29
N ARG A 282 -1.28 21.15 -0.58
CA ARG A 282 -1.35 21.14 0.90
C ARG A 282 -2.16 19.99 1.47
N VAL A 283 -3.07 19.44 0.68
CA VAL A 283 -3.98 18.37 1.09
C VAL A 283 -3.87 17.23 0.08
N ASN A 284 -3.65 16.03 0.56
CA ASN A 284 -3.65 14.85 -0.27
C ASN A 284 -5.06 14.29 -0.42
N ASN A 285 -5.45 13.86 -1.61
CA ASN A 285 -6.77 13.33 -1.91
C ASN A 285 -6.64 11.95 -2.55
N PHE A 286 -7.38 10.98 -2.03
CA PHE A 286 -7.31 9.60 -2.49
C PHE A 286 -8.72 9.01 -2.58
N ALA A 287 -8.91 7.98 -3.41
CA ALA A 287 -10.13 7.19 -3.40
C ALA A 287 -10.29 6.47 -2.05
N HIS A 288 -11.49 6.61 -1.49
CA HIS A 288 -11.84 6.01 -0.20
C HIS A 288 -12.59 4.70 -0.39
#